data_f02e8c3ed4947c765810ad43ed7d6f29
#
_entry.id   f02e8c3ed4947c765810ad43ed7d6f29
#
_cell.length_a   1.000
_cell.length_b   1.000
_cell.length_c   1.000
_cell.angle_alpha   90.00
_cell.angle_beta   90.00
_cell.angle_gamma   90.00
#
_symmetry.space_group_name_H-M   'P 1'
#
loop_
_entity.id
_entity.type
_entity.pdbx_description
1 polymer ?
#
loop_
_entity_poly.entity_id
_entity_poly.type
_entity_poly.pdbx_seq_one_letter_code
_entity_poly.pdbx_strand_id
1 'polypeptide(L)'
;MGIQAKDIRNVVFAGHASKGKTTLCEALLNVAGTTERIGKTGDGNTVLDFDSEEKKRKISINSAVASFEYKGKNINLIDTPGLFDFAMGSNEGMRAGDTAVIVVSARSGLAVGAEKAFKSAGSHGLSRIFVTTKMEDERADFYKSFNGIVAKFGAQVCPVVVPVISGGKVVAYYNMIDGKAYEYEGVKRK
;
A
#
# COMPACT_ATOMS: atom_id res chain seq x y z
N MET A 1 19.86 -20.41 -10.62
CA MET A 1 20.15 -20.55 -9.16
C MET A 1 18.81 -20.44 -8.44
N GLY A 2 18.56 -21.30 -7.42
CA GLY A 2 17.31 -21.24 -6.68
C GLY A 2 17.26 -19.99 -5.78
N ILE A 3 16.06 -19.46 -5.54
CA ILE A 3 15.81 -18.34 -4.62
C ILE A 3 16.24 -18.78 -3.21
N GLN A 4 17.08 -17.97 -2.56
CA GLN A 4 17.49 -18.24 -1.18
C GLN A 4 16.59 -17.47 -0.21
N ALA A 5 16.34 -18.02 0.99
CA ALA A 5 15.46 -17.39 1.99
C ALA A 5 15.88 -15.94 2.33
N LYS A 6 17.19 -15.64 2.35
CA LYS A 6 17.72 -14.29 2.57
C LYS A 6 17.32 -13.26 1.50
N ASP A 7 16.85 -13.72 0.35
CA ASP A 7 16.49 -12.89 -0.79
C ASP A 7 14.97 -12.72 -0.93
N ILE A 8 14.19 -13.34 -0.04
CA ILE A 8 12.74 -13.21 0.00
C ILE A 8 12.34 -12.05 0.93
N ARG A 9 11.32 -11.29 0.53
CA ARG A 9 10.70 -10.23 1.34
C ARG A 9 9.18 -10.37 1.25
N ASN A 10 8.54 -10.59 2.38
CA ASN A 10 7.09 -10.69 2.49
C ASN A 10 6.55 -9.33 2.93
N VAL A 11 5.82 -8.67 2.06
CA VAL A 11 5.29 -7.32 2.27
C VAL A 11 3.78 -7.38 2.36
N VAL A 12 3.23 -7.06 3.53
CA VAL A 12 1.79 -7.11 3.81
C VAL A 12 1.16 -5.75 3.57
N PHE A 13 0.12 -5.71 2.76
CA PHE A 13 -0.68 -4.50 2.53
C PHE A 13 -1.92 -4.55 3.39
N ALA A 14 -1.99 -3.66 4.37
CA ALA A 14 -3.05 -3.62 5.35
C ALA A 14 -3.64 -2.21 5.51
N GLY A 15 -4.80 -2.13 6.16
CA GLY A 15 -5.49 -0.86 6.38
C GLY A 15 -6.99 -0.98 6.11
N HIS A 16 -7.71 0.13 6.19
CA HIS A 16 -9.16 0.14 6.06
C HIS A 16 -9.62 -0.21 4.65
N ALA A 17 -10.87 -0.71 4.53
CA ALA A 17 -11.48 -1.04 3.24
C ALA A 17 -11.52 0.18 2.29
N SER A 18 -11.43 -0.08 0.99
CA SER A 18 -11.51 0.92 -0.09
C SER A 18 -10.47 2.06 -0.02
N LYS A 19 -9.33 1.83 0.61
CA LYS A 19 -8.21 2.79 0.67
C LYS A 19 -7.14 2.56 -0.39
N GLY A 20 -7.32 1.60 -1.29
CA GLY A 20 -6.44 1.38 -2.45
C GLY A 20 -5.31 0.38 -2.21
N LYS A 21 -5.43 -0.56 -1.27
CA LYS A 21 -4.46 -1.63 -1.04
C LYS A 21 -4.24 -2.46 -2.30
N THR A 22 -5.29 -3.13 -2.76
CA THR A 22 -5.27 -3.95 -3.99
C THR A 22 -4.80 -3.14 -5.20
N THR A 23 -5.27 -1.90 -5.37
CA THR A 23 -4.84 -1.02 -6.46
C THR A 23 -3.34 -0.72 -6.40
N LEU A 24 -2.78 -0.51 -5.20
CA LEU A 24 -1.36 -0.29 -5.02
C LEU A 24 -0.55 -1.54 -5.36
N CYS A 25 -1.02 -2.73 -4.93
CA CYS A 25 -0.39 -4.00 -5.26
C CYS A 25 -0.41 -4.26 -6.78
N GLU A 26 -1.53 -4.03 -7.45
CA GLU A 26 -1.67 -4.14 -8.92
C GLU A 26 -0.70 -3.19 -9.65
N ALA A 27 -0.56 -1.96 -9.15
CA ALA A 27 0.39 -1.00 -9.73
C ALA A 27 1.85 -1.46 -9.56
N LEU A 28 2.21 -2.03 -8.41
CA LEU A 28 3.54 -2.57 -8.17
C LEU A 28 3.85 -3.77 -9.08
N LEU A 29 2.89 -4.68 -9.27
CA LEU A 29 3.03 -5.83 -10.19
C LEU A 29 3.22 -5.35 -11.65
N ASN A 30 2.50 -4.32 -12.06
CA ASN A 30 2.63 -3.76 -13.39
C ASN A 30 3.99 -3.06 -13.59
N VAL A 31 4.43 -2.23 -12.65
CA VAL A 31 5.74 -1.55 -12.70
C VAL A 31 6.88 -2.56 -12.69
N ALA A 32 6.72 -3.68 -11.98
CA ALA A 32 7.68 -4.79 -11.99
C ALA A 32 7.65 -5.63 -13.27
N GLY A 33 6.71 -5.38 -14.19
CA GLY A 33 6.56 -6.13 -15.43
C GLY A 33 5.92 -7.50 -15.29
N THR A 34 5.33 -7.80 -14.12
CA THR A 34 4.65 -9.07 -13.86
C THR A 34 3.28 -9.12 -14.55
N THR A 35 2.63 -7.97 -14.69
CA THR A 35 1.36 -7.82 -15.40
C THR A 35 1.48 -6.82 -16.53
N GLU A 36 0.79 -7.06 -17.64
CA GLU A 36 0.78 -6.17 -18.81
C GLU A 36 -0.05 -4.90 -18.57
N ARG A 37 -0.99 -4.95 -17.63
CA ARG A 37 -1.89 -3.84 -17.29
C ARG A 37 -2.12 -3.76 -15.79
N ILE A 38 -2.48 -2.57 -15.30
CA ILE A 38 -2.92 -2.37 -13.93
C ILE A 38 -4.39 -2.80 -13.82
N GLY A 39 -4.65 -3.81 -12.99
CA GLY A 39 -6.02 -4.24 -12.68
C GLY A 39 -6.76 -3.17 -11.89
N LYS A 40 -8.08 -3.09 -12.09
CA LYS A 40 -8.98 -2.17 -11.39
C LYS A 40 -10.06 -2.96 -10.66
N THR A 41 -10.18 -2.77 -9.37
CA THR A 41 -11.21 -3.42 -8.54
C THR A 41 -12.62 -3.11 -9.07
N GLY A 42 -12.84 -1.86 -9.55
CA GLY A 42 -14.11 -1.45 -10.15
C GLY A 42 -14.53 -2.23 -11.40
N ASP A 43 -13.54 -2.70 -12.16
CA ASP A 43 -13.75 -3.45 -13.40
C ASP A 43 -13.75 -4.97 -13.16
N GLY A 44 -13.45 -5.42 -11.92
CA GLY A 44 -13.36 -6.84 -11.55
C GLY A 44 -12.25 -7.62 -12.27
N ASN A 45 -11.18 -6.92 -12.69
CA ASN A 45 -10.11 -7.46 -13.51
C ASN A 45 -8.73 -7.44 -12.83
N THR A 46 -8.70 -7.28 -11.50
CA THR A 46 -7.49 -7.41 -10.69
C THR A 46 -7.01 -8.86 -10.67
N VAL A 47 -5.70 -9.06 -10.55
CA VAL A 47 -5.09 -10.37 -10.37
C VAL A 47 -5.33 -10.87 -8.94
N LEU A 48 -5.34 -9.96 -7.98
CA LEU A 48 -5.40 -10.26 -6.55
C LEU A 48 -6.81 -10.59 -6.05
N ASP A 49 -7.84 -9.89 -6.51
CA ASP A 49 -9.24 -10.26 -6.23
C ASP A 49 -9.66 -11.36 -7.22
N PHE A 50 -9.28 -12.60 -6.95
CA PHE A 50 -9.48 -13.74 -7.88
C PHE A 50 -10.83 -14.44 -7.69
N ASP A 51 -11.44 -14.34 -6.51
CA ASP A 51 -12.73 -14.97 -6.20
C ASP A 51 -13.89 -14.26 -6.91
N SER A 52 -14.90 -15.02 -7.32
CA SER A 52 -16.09 -14.49 -8.00
C SER A 52 -16.88 -13.52 -7.12
N GLU A 53 -16.97 -13.77 -5.81
CA GLU A 53 -17.65 -12.88 -4.87
C GLU A 53 -16.87 -11.58 -4.64
N GLU A 54 -15.52 -11.61 -4.62
CA GLU A 54 -14.69 -10.41 -4.55
C GLU A 54 -14.93 -9.51 -5.75
N LYS A 55 -14.92 -10.10 -6.96
CA LYS A 55 -15.21 -9.39 -8.21
C LYS A 55 -16.60 -8.78 -8.24
N LYS A 56 -17.61 -9.55 -7.80
CA LYS A 56 -19.00 -9.11 -7.75
C LYS A 56 -19.23 -7.99 -6.74
N ARG A 57 -18.64 -8.12 -5.54
CA ARG A 57 -18.76 -7.13 -4.46
C ARG A 57 -17.77 -5.99 -4.59
N LYS A 58 -16.75 -6.12 -5.44
CA LYS A 58 -15.65 -5.16 -5.63
C LYS A 58 -14.89 -4.86 -4.33
N ILE A 59 -14.69 -5.90 -3.52
CA ILE A 59 -13.97 -5.87 -2.25
C ILE A 59 -13.15 -7.15 -2.08
N SER A 60 -11.97 -7.05 -1.46
CA SER A 60 -11.18 -8.21 -1.07
C SER A 60 -11.81 -8.89 0.15
N ILE A 61 -12.02 -10.19 0.07
CA ILE A 61 -12.57 -11.05 1.13
C ILE A 61 -11.46 -11.91 1.71
N ASN A 62 -10.62 -12.47 0.84
CA ASN A 62 -9.49 -13.32 1.18
C ASN A 62 -8.18 -12.54 1.09
N SER A 63 -7.13 -13.07 1.75
CA SER A 63 -5.78 -12.60 1.48
C SER A 63 -5.28 -13.21 0.18
N ALA A 64 -4.64 -12.39 -0.65
CA ALA A 64 -4.05 -12.82 -1.91
C ALA A 64 -2.54 -12.60 -1.89
N VAL A 65 -1.81 -13.48 -2.56
CA VAL A 65 -0.34 -13.38 -2.67
C VAL A 65 0.05 -13.32 -4.13
N ALA A 66 0.87 -12.35 -4.46
CA ALA A 66 1.54 -12.27 -5.76
C ALA A 66 3.01 -11.93 -5.55
N SER A 67 3.87 -12.35 -6.47
CA SER A 67 5.31 -12.18 -6.33
C SER A 67 5.92 -11.55 -7.57
N PHE A 68 6.99 -10.77 -7.34
CA PHE A 68 7.82 -10.25 -8.42
C PHE A 68 9.28 -10.16 -7.97
N GLU A 69 10.18 -10.09 -8.95
CA GLU A 69 11.60 -9.88 -8.67
C GLU A 69 11.97 -8.40 -8.80
N TYR A 70 12.69 -7.88 -7.82
CA TYR A 70 13.21 -6.52 -7.83
C TYR A 70 14.61 -6.47 -7.24
N LYS A 71 15.59 -5.99 -8.02
CA LYS A 71 17.01 -5.86 -7.61
C LYS A 71 17.56 -7.12 -6.96
N GLY A 72 17.28 -8.28 -7.53
CA GLY A 72 17.75 -9.59 -7.06
C GLY A 72 17.07 -10.06 -5.77
N LYS A 73 15.95 -9.46 -5.39
CA LYS A 73 15.09 -9.91 -4.29
C LYS A 73 13.76 -10.38 -4.84
N ASN A 74 13.22 -11.45 -4.26
CA ASN A 74 11.86 -11.90 -4.51
C ASN A 74 10.92 -11.22 -3.51
N ILE A 75 10.04 -10.38 -4.00
CA ILE A 75 9.08 -9.63 -3.20
C ILE A 75 7.73 -10.34 -3.30
N ASN A 76 7.24 -10.85 -2.18
CA ASN A 76 5.88 -11.36 -2.07
C ASN A 76 4.98 -10.24 -1.54
N LEU A 77 4.00 -9.82 -2.34
CA LEU A 77 2.95 -8.92 -1.92
C LEU A 77 1.83 -9.76 -1.31
N ILE A 78 1.45 -9.44 -0.09
CA ILE A 78 0.32 -10.08 0.60
C ILE A 78 -0.74 -8.99 0.75
N ASP A 79 -1.71 -8.97 -0.18
CA ASP A 79 -2.87 -8.06 -0.09
C ASP A 79 -3.89 -8.64 0.88
N THR A 80 -4.31 -7.85 1.86
CA THR A 80 -5.23 -8.32 2.90
C THR A 80 -6.57 -7.60 2.86
N PRO A 81 -7.67 -8.28 3.26
CA PRO A 81 -8.97 -7.66 3.38
C PRO A 81 -8.95 -6.45 4.31
N GLY A 82 -9.75 -5.43 4.00
CA GLY A 82 -9.81 -4.21 4.81
C GLY A 82 -11.09 -4.05 5.62
N LEU A 83 -12.08 -4.92 5.44
CA LEU A 83 -13.29 -4.98 6.26
C LEU A 83 -13.03 -5.76 7.55
N PHE A 84 -13.65 -5.33 8.63
CA PHE A 84 -13.49 -5.98 9.94
C PHE A 84 -14.06 -7.40 9.98
N ASP A 85 -15.07 -7.69 9.17
CA ASP A 85 -15.66 -9.02 9.03
C ASP A 85 -14.67 -10.06 8.52
N PHE A 86 -13.63 -9.62 7.82
CA PHE A 86 -12.57 -10.45 7.24
C PHE A 86 -11.22 -10.26 7.94
N ALA A 87 -11.22 -9.82 9.21
CA ALA A 87 -9.98 -9.53 9.96
C ALA A 87 -9.05 -10.74 10.12
N MET A 88 -9.58 -11.96 9.99
CA MET A 88 -8.78 -13.19 10.07
C MET A 88 -7.72 -13.22 8.96
N GLY A 89 -8.08 -12.96 7.71
CA GLY A 89 -7.13 -12.86 6.61
C GLY A 89 -6.05 -11.80 6.84
N SER A 90 -6.44 -10.65 7.42
CA SER A 90 -5.45 -9.62 7.78
C SER A 90 -4.44 -10.11 8.84
N ASN A 91 -4.88 -10.87 9.84
CA ASN A 91 -3.99 -11.43 10.85
C ASN A 91 -3.08 -12.54 10.29
N GLU A 92 -3.58 -13.36 9.37
CA GLU A 92 -2.77 -14.36 8.66
C GLU A 92 -1.67 -13.70 7.86
N GLY A 93 -2.00 -12.66 7.10
CA GLY A 93 -1.02 -11.85 6.37
C GLY A 93 0.05 -11.26 7.28
N MET A 94 -0.33 -10.69 8.43
CA MET A 94 0.62 -10.13 9.41
C MET A 94 1.58 -11.19 9.96
N ARG A 95 1.14 -12.43 10.15
CA ARG A 95 2.02 -13.52 10.61
C ARG A 95 3.01 -13.99 9.57
N ALA A 96 2.67 -13.86 8.30
CA ALA A 96 3.52 -14.27 7.17
C ALA A 96 4.48 -13.17 6.71
N GLY A 97 4.29 -11.92 7.16
CA GLY A 97 5.01 -10.74 6.68
C GLY A 97 6.31 -10.43 7.41
N ASP A 98 7.17 -9.71 6.72
CA ASP A 98 8.38 -9.08 7.28
C ASP A 98 8.14 -7.57 7.51
N THR A 99 7.34 -6.97 6.64
CA THR A 99 7.02 -5.54 6.65
C THR A 99 5.54 -5.32 6.36
N ALA A 100 4.90 -4.43 7.10
CA ALA A 100 3.54 -4.00 6.86
C ALA A 100 3.50 -2.62 6.19
N VAL A 101 2.90 -2.55 5.01
CA VAL A 101 2.52 -1.32 4.32
C VAL A 101 1.09 -0.97 4.70
N ILE A 102 0.95 0.08 5.50
CA ILE A 102 -0.34 0.53 6.01
C ILE A 102 -0.87 1.64 5.11
N VAL A 103 -1.93 1.32 4.40
CA VAL A 103 -2.49 2.19 3.36
C VAL A 103 -3.51 3.16 3.97
N VAL A 104 -3.26 4.46 3.76
CA VAL A 104 -4.08 5.58 4.20
C VAL A 104 -4.48 6.41 2.99
N SER A 105 -5.71 6.90 2.94
CA SER A 105 -6.16 7.76 1.84
C SER A 105 -5.95 9.24 2.17
N ALA A 106 -5.33 10.00 1.28
CA ALA A 106 -5.19 11.46 1.40
C ALA A 106 -6.54 12.18 1.52
N ARG A 107 -7.59 11.61 0.91
CA ARG A 107 -8.94 12.17 0.95
C ARG A 107 -9.61 12.08 2.31
N SER A 108 -9.40 10.99 3.05
CA SER A 108 -10.14 10.72 4.29
C SER A 108 -9.26 10.64 5.53
N GLY A 109 -7.94 10.73 5.38
CA GLY A 109 -6.99 10.63 6.46
C GLY A 109 -6.91 9.24 7.11
N LEU A 110 -6.39 9.22 8.32
CA LEU A 110 -6.23 8.01 9.13
C LEU A 110 -7.59 7.43 9.51
N ALA A 111 -7.83 6.17 9.14
CA ALA A 111 -9.05 5.43 9.46
C ALA A 111 -8.76 4.36 10.52
N VAL A 112 -9.79 3.94 11.24
CA VAL A 112 -9.69 2.94 12.33
C VAL A 112 -9.03 1.63 11.86
N GLY A 113 -9.29 1.19 10.63
CA GLY A 113 -8.64 -0.01 10.08
C GLY A 113 -7.12 0.15 9.92
N ALA A 114 -6.62 1.35 9.61
CA ALA A 114 -5.19 1.63 9.55
C ALA A 114 -4.57 1.67 10.95
N GLU A 115 -5.28 2.22 11.95
CA GLU A 115 -4.82 2.17 13.34
C GLU A 115 -4.71 0.74 13.87
N LYS A 116 -5.71 -0.10 13.59
CA LYS A 116 -5.69 -1.52 13.97
C LYS A 116 -4.56 -2.26 13.26
N ALA A 117 -4.36 -2.01 11.96
CA ALA A 117 -3.27 -2.60 11.19
C ALA A 117 -1.89 -2.21 11.76
N PHE A 118 -1.69 -0.94 12.13
CA PHE A 118 -0.45 -0.48 12.74
C PHE A 118 -0.16 -1.19 14.08
N LYS A 119 -1.18 -1.34 14.92
CA LYS A 119 -1.05 -2.05 16.21
C LYS A 119 -0.78 -3.54 15.99
N SER A 120 -1.53 -4.18 15.09
CA SER A 120 -1.34 -5.60 14.76
C SER A 120 0.06 -5.87 14.19
N ALA A 121 0.54 -5.05 13.26
CA ALA A 121 1.89 -5.17 12.74
C ALA A 121 2.95 -5.04 13.86
N GLY A 122 2.75 -4.11 14.80
CA GLY A 122 3.62 -3.95 15.96
C GLY A 122 3.64 -5.17 16.88
N SER A 123 2.48 -5.78 17.17
CA SER A 123 2.39 -6.99 18.00
C SER A 123 3.02 -8.22 17.36
N HIS A 124 3.15 -8.24 16.02
CA HIS A 124 3.85 -9.29 15.28
C HIS A 124 5.33 -8.94 14.99
N GLY A 125 5.83 -7.81 15.48
CA GLY A 125 7.23 -7.40 15.31
C GLY A 125 7.59 -6.91 13.90
N LEU A 126 6.60 -6.58 13.05
CA LEU A 126 6.85 -6.15 11.68
C LEU A 126 7.37 -4.70 11.62
N SER A 127 8.26 -4.43 10.70
CA SER A 127 8.54 -3.06 10.25
C SER A 127 7.27 -2.44 9.64
N ARG A 128 7.08 -1.14 9.82
CA ARG A 128 5.82 -0.46 9.42
C ARG A 128 6.10 0.74 8.55
N ILE A 129 5.40 0.82 7.43
CA ILE A 129 5.46 1.93 6.48
C ILE A 129 4.04 2.41 6.22
N PHE A 130 3.80 3.72 6.28
CA PHE A 130 2.55 4.31 5.79
C PHE A 130 2.69 4.70 4.34
N VAL A 131 1.69 4.39 3.53
CA VAL A 131 1.58 4.86 2.15
C VAL A 131 0.26 5.60 2.00
N THR A 132 0.37 6.84 1.51
CA THR A 132 -0.80 7.69 1.26
C THR A 132 -1.23 7.55 -0.19
N THR A 133 -2.46 7.15 -0.40
CA THR A 133 -3.09 6.94 -1.72
C THR A 133 -4.15 7.99 -2.01
N LYS A 134 -4.73 7.95 -3.21
CA LYS A 134 -5.79 8.87 -3.67
C LYS A 134 -5.34 10.33 -3.63
N MET A 135 -4.10 10.56 -4.00
CA MET A 135 -3.50 11.90 -4.09
C MET A 135 -4.07 12.71 -5.26
N GLU A 136 -4.72 12.06 -6.21
CA GLU A 136 -5.39 12.63 -7.37
C GLU A 136 -6.82 13.15 -7.07
N ASP A 137 -7.40 12.80 -5.92
CA ASP A 137 -8.74 13.28 -5.53
C ASP A 137 -8.67 14.79 -5.20
N GLU A 138 -9.62 15.56 -5.68
CA GLU A 138 -9.69 17.02 -5.42
C GLU A 138 -9.73 17.39 -3.92
N ARG A 139 -10.19 16.45 -3.09
CA ARG A 139 -10.24 16.60 -1.63
C ARG A 139 -9.05 15.98 -0.93
N ALA A 140 -8.00 15.60 -1.69
CA ALA A 140 -6.80 15.03 -1.11
C ALA A 140 -6.01 16.11 -0.36
N ASP A 141 -5.63 15.79 0.88
CA ASP A 141 -4.75 16.62 1.68
C ASP A 141 -3.72 15.71 2.37
N PHE A 142 -2.54 15.67 1.77
CA PHE A 142 -1.43 14.89 2.30
C PHE A 142 -1.03 15.35 3.69
N TYR A 143 -0.85 16.66 3.88
CA TYR A 143 -0.32 17.20 5.13
C TYR A 143 -1.32 17.02 6.28
N LYS A 144 -2.61 17.16 6.03
CA LYS A 144 -3.65 16.85 7.02
C LYS A 144 -3.61 15.37 7.39
N SER A 145 -3.47 14.48 6.40
CA SER A 145 -3.38 13.03 6.64
C SER A 145 -2.12 12.66 7.40
N PHE A 146 -0.96 13.23 7.03
CA PHE A 146 0.32 13.03 7.70
C PHE A 146 0.27 13.52 9.14
N ASN A 147 -0.21 14.73 9.38
CA ASN A 147 -0.34 15.29 10.73
C ASN A 147 -1.28 14.44 11.61
N GLY A 148 -2.35 13.89 11.04
CA GLY A 148 -3.23 12.95 11.75
C GLY A 148 -2.51 11.66 12.16
N ILE A 149 -1.61 11.14 11.32
CA ILE A 149 -0.79 9.97 11.63
C ILE A 149 0.22 10.32 12.74
N VAL A 150 0.91 11.46 12.63
CA VAL A 150 1.88 11.93 13.64
C VAL A 150 1.18 12.20 14.98
N ALA A 151 0.02 12.83 14.99
CA ALA A 151 -0.75 13.08 16.21
C ALA A 151 -1.14 11.77 16.92
N LYS A 152 -1.38 10.70 16.15
CA LYS A 152 -1.78 9.40 16.72
C LYS A 152 -0.60 8.54 17.18
N PHE A 153 0.49 8.54 16.43
CA PHE A 153 1.61 7.60 16.64
C PHE A 153 2.90 8.29 17.11
N GLY A 154 2.91 9.61 17.16
CA GLY A 154 4.03 10.39 17.71
C GLY A 154 5.26 10.49 16.82
N ALA A 155 6.39 10.84 17.41
CA ALA A 155 7.64 11.16 16.73
C ALA A 155 8.33 9.97 16.02
N GLN A 156 7.83 8.75 16.21
CA GLN A 156 8.31 7.58 15.45
C GLN A 156 7.90 7.60 13.97
N VAL A 157 6.98 8.49 13.59
CA VAL A 157 6.53 8.67 12.21
C VAL A 157 7.33 9.80 11.57
N CYS A 158 8.15 9.44 10.58
CA CYS A 158 8.88 10.44 9.78
C CYS A 158 8.52 10.29 8.30
N PRO A 159 8.47 11.40 7.54
CA PRO A 159 8.21 11.34 6.11
C PRO A 159 9.47 10.84 5.38
N VAL A 160 9.27 10.00 4.36
CA VAL A 160 10.32 9.53 3.45
C VAL A 160 10.16 10.17 2.08
N VAL A 161 8.92 10.26 1.62
CA VAL A 161 8.56 10.93 0.37
C VAL A 161 7.41 11.88 0.65
N VAL A 162 7.53 13.13 0.22
CA VAL A 162 6.50 14.16 0.40
C VAL A 162 6.11 14.76 -0.96
N PRO A 163 4.82 15.08 -1.17
CA PRO A 163 4.40 15.76 -2.39
C PRO A 163 4.85 17.22 -2.41
N VAL A 164 5.31 17.67 -3.55
CA VAL A 164 5.50 19.10 -3.87
C VAL A 164 4.21 19.60 -4.51
N ILE A 165 3.56 20.56 -3.86
CA ILE A 165 2.26 21.07 -4.30
C ILE A 165 2.44 22.48 -4.84
N SER A 166 1.94 22.71 -6.06
CA SER A 166 1.87 24.02 -6.69
C SER A 166 0.50 24.23 -7.32
N GLY A 167 -0.13 25.38 -7.04
CA GLY A 167 -1.48 25.67 -7.53
C GLY A 167 -2.55 24.64 -7.10
N GLY A 168 -2.39 24.04 -5.92
CA GLY A 168 -3.31 23.01 -5.41
C GLY A 168 -3.16 21.63 -6.04
N LYS A 169 -2.15 21.43 -6.90
CA LYS A 169 -1.86 20.13 -7.55
C LYS A 169 -0.49 19.62 -7.15
N VAL A 170 -0.37 18.30 -7.06
CA VAL A 170 0.94 17.66 -6.88
C VAL A 170 1.71 17.76 -8.20
N VAL A 171 2.86 18.41 -8.18
CA VAL A 171 3.73 18.61 -9.35
C VAL A 171 4.96 17.70 -9.33
N ALA A 172 5.41 17.31 -8.15
CA ALA A 172 6.55 16.40 -7.97
C ALA A 172 6.45 15.69 -6.61
N TYR A 173 7.33 14.73 -6.38
CA TYR A 173 7.52 14.10 -5.08
C TYR A 173 8.97 14.27 -4.65
N TYR A 174 9.20 14.84 -3.47
CA TYR A 174 10.52 15.00 -2.90
C TYR A 174 10.86 13.78 -2.05
N ASN A 175 11.96 13.11 -2.38
CA ASN A 175 12.48 11.98 -1.63
C ASN A 175 13.53 12.48 -0.64
N MET A 176 13.24 12.31 0.65
CA MET A 176 14.08 12.77 1.75
C MET A 176 15.37 11.95 1.91
N ILE A 177 15.42 10.72 1.35
CA ILE A 177 16.61 9.86 1.48
C ILE A 177 17.72 10.32 0.53
N ASP A 178 17.38 10.64 -0.71
CA ASP A 178 18.35 11.05 -1.72
C ASP A 178 18.40 12.57 -1.97
N GLY A 179 17.50 13.33 -1.32
CA GLY A 179 17.44 14.78 -1.40
C GLY A 179 16.99 15.31 -2.77
N LYS A 180 16.23 14.53 -3.54
CA LYS A 180 15.82 14.88 -4.91
C LYS A 180 14.30 14.93 -5.05
N ALA A 181 13.85 15.82 -5.92
CA ALA A 181 12.45 15.86 -6.37
C ALA A 181 12.31 15.11 -7.70
N TYR A 182 11.22 14.36 -7.83
CA TYR A 182 10.92 13.55 -9.00
C TYR A 182 9.55 13.90 -9.56
N GLU A 183 9.50 14.18 -10.85
CA GLU A 183 8.27 14.32 -11.59
C GLU A 183 7.87 12.97 -12.20
N TYR A 184 6.57 12.75 -12.33
CA TYR A 184 6.03 11.52 -12.91
C TYR A 184 5.02 11.83 -14.00
N GLU A 185 5.05 11.02 -15.04
CA GLU A 185 4.03 10.98 -16.08
C GLU A 185 3.43 9.56 -16.10
N GLY A 186 2.24 9.43 -15.52
CA GLY A 186 1.68 8.13 -15.21
C GLY A 186 2.56 7.36 -14.23
N VAL A 187 3.04 6.18 -14.63
CA VAL A 187 3.97 5.35 -13.83
C VAL A 187 5.44 5.59 -14.15
N LYS A 188 5.75 6.43 -15.13
CA LYS A 188 7.12 6.71 -15.55
C LYS A 188 7.67 7.92 -14.81
N ARG A 189 8.86 7.75 -14.26
CA ARG A 189 9.66 8.84 -13.69
C ARG A 189 10.30 9.64 -14.83
N LYS A 190 10.16 10.98 -14.77
CA LYS A 190 10.89 11.93 -15.61
C LYS A 190 12.25 12.26 -15.05
#